data_2421d26b29c2b55555bfc1c9bb57d34b
#
_entry.id   2421d26b29c2b55555bfc1c9bb57d34b
#
_cell.length_a   1.000
_cell.length_b   1.000
_cell.length_c   1.000
_cell.angle_alpha   90.00
_cell.angle_beta   90.00
_cell.angle_gamma   90.00
#
_symmetry.space_group_name_H-M   'P 1'
#
loop_
_entity.id
_entity.type
_entity.pdbx_description
1 polymer ?
#
loop_
_entity_poly.entity_id
_entity_poly.type
_entity_poly.pdbx_seq_one_letter_code
_entity_poly.pdbx_strand_id
1 'polypeptide(L)'
;AWMHYPVGMEFNPDTVRNEMHDFWSILLSPVAVNKFCHTVLSGWVLGALFVTGISAWFLLRRRNTDFAVRSMKVGTVFGVVASLLVIATGHMSAYNVAHHQPMKLAAMEAHYEGYEGVELIGVGIINPQKKSWDDGVQPVVGRIAFPKMLSFLGFSDFNAFVPGIRDIIEGGYELPDGETALSFEEKRARGRLAIQALADYRTAVEAGDDEAAALYKEELRRNYAYFGYG
;
A
#
# COMPACT_ATOMS: atom_id res chain seq x y z
N ALA A 1 9.31 2.30 2.31
CA ALA A 1 8.75 1.00 2.68
C ALA A 1 8.32 0.98 4.13
N TRP A 2 9.21 1.21 5.08
CA TRP A 2 8.94 1.15 6.53
C TRP A 2 7.88 2.13 7.01
N MET A 3 7.82 3.34 6.47
CA MET A 3 6.78 4.34 6.80
C MET A 3 5.36 3.94 6.37
N HIS A 4 5.22 2.98 5.46
CA HIS A 4 3.92 2.51 4.99
C HIS A 4 3.31 1.42 5.89
N TYR A 5 4.15 0.74 6.65
CA TYR A 5 3.78 -0.26 7.63
C TYR A 5 4.88 -0.28 8.72
N PRO A 6 4.75 0.55 9.75
CA PRO A 6 5.77 0.76 10.79
C PRO A 6 5.76 -0.37 11.82
N VAL A 7 6.28 -1.53 11.46
CA VAL A 7 6.52 -2.64 12.41
C VAL A 7 7.80 -2.40 13.19
N GLY A 8 7.86 -2.92 14.44
CA GLY A 8 9.04 -2.81 15.30
C GLY A 8 9.29 -1.41 15.86
N MET A 9 8.30 -0.51 15.77
CA MET A 9 8.30 0.81 16.38
C MET A 9 7.24 0.87 17.47
N GLU A 10 7.58 1.46 18.60
CA GLU A 10 6.67 1.69 19.71
C GLU A 10 6.67 3.17 20.09
N PHE A 11 5.48 3.71 20.36
CA PHE A 11 5.36 5.10 20.79
C PHE A 11 5.73 5.24 22.24
N ASN A 12 6.72 6.09 22.54
CA ASN A 12 7.10 6.47 23.88
C ASN A 12 6.41 7.81 24.23
N PRO A 13 5.44 7.84 25.17
CA PRO A 13 4.74 9.04 25.56
C PRO A 13 5.64 10.05 26.32
N ASP A 14 6.71 9.60 26.96
CA ASP A 14 7.62 10.46 27.71
C ASP A 14 8.46 11.32 26.77
N THR A 15 8.96 10.73 25.67
CA THR A 15 9.75 11.42 24.65
C THR A 15 8.92 11.97 23.50
N VAL A 16 7.64 11.58 23.41
CA VAL A 16 6.70 11.87 22.29
C VAL A 16 7.29 11.45 20.93
N ARG A 17 7.92 10.28 20.91
CA ARG A 17 8.56 9.73 19.70
C ARG A 17 8.21 8.28 19.51
N ASN A 18 8.17 7.85 18.26
CA ASN A 18 8.23 6.45 17.94
C ASN A 18 9.68 5.98 18.07
N GLU A 19 9.91 5.07 18.99
CA GLU A 19 11.24 4.50 19.26
C GLU A 19 11.33 3.11 18.62
N MET A 20 12.52 2.80 18.15
CA MET A 20 12.79 1.50 17.57
C MET A 20 12.92 0.47 18.70
N HIS A 21 11.99 -0.47 18.73
CA HIS A 21 11.98 -1.54 19.73
C HIS A 21 12.64 -2.83 19.18
N ASP A 22 12.41 -3.14 17.90
CA ASP A 22 12.96 -4.33 17.27
C ASP A 22 13.52 -4.02 15.87
N PHE A 23 14.84 -3.99 15.78
CA PHE A 23 15.57 -3.75 14.52
C PHE A 23 15.29 -4.82 13.47
N TRP A 24 15.20 -6.09 13.87
CA TRP A 24 15.03 -7.17 12.91
C TRP A 24 13.62 -7.18 12.31
N SER A 25 12.60 -6.87 13.09
CA SER A 25 11.23 -6.68 12.58
C SER A 25 11.14 -5.55 11.57
N ILE A 26 11.93 -4.48 11.75
CA ILE A 26 11.99 -3.38 10.76
C ILE A 26 12.69 -3.84 9.50
N LEU A 27 13.88 -4.45 9.62
CA LEU A 27 14.71 -4.85 8.49
C LEU A 27 14.01 -5.92 7.63
N LEU A 28 13.40 -6.91 8.30
CA LEU A 28 12.71 -8.04 7.67
C LEU A 28 11.20 -7.79 7.50
N SER A 29 10.75 -6.56 7.61
CA SER A 29 9.35 -6.20 7.35
C SER A 29 8.89 -6.79 6.02
N PRO A 30 7.75 -7.54 5.98
CA PRO A 30 7.25 -8.17 4.77
C PRO A 30 7.08 -7.19 3.61
N VAL A 31 6.63 -5.96 3.92
CA VAL A 31 6.46 -4.88 2.94
C VAL A 31 7.81 -4.40 2.40
N ALA A 32 8.83 -4.27 3.27
CA ALA A 32 10.17 -3.83 2.86
C ALA A 32 10.86 -4.88 2.00
N VAL A 33 10.83 -6.14 2.44
CA VAL A 33 11.41 -7.28 1.72
C VAL A 33 10.76 -7.46 0.35
N ASN A 34 9.41 -7.43 0.29
CA ASN A 34 8.70 -7.55 -0.97
C ASN A 34 9.07 -6.42 -1.95
N LYS A 35 9.14 -5.18 -1.49
CA LYS A 35 9.54 -4.03 -2.34
C LYS A 35 10.98 -4.15 -2.82
N PHE A 36 11.89 -4.60 -1.97
CA PHE A 36 13.28 -4.85 -2.36
C PHE A 36 13.34 -5.94 -3.45
N CYS A 37 12.72 -7.10 -3.22
CA CYS A 37 12.67 -8.18 -4.20
C CYS A 37 12.07 -7.72 -5.53
N HIS A 38 10.92 -7.04 -5.48
CA HIS A 38 10.26 -6.52 -6.69
C HIS A 38 11.17 -5.57 -7.50
N THR A 39 11.90 -4.69 -6.83
CA THR A 39 12.83 -3.75 -7.48
C THR A 39 14.00 -4.48 -8.13
N VAL A 40 14.61 -5.44 -7.44
CA VAL A 40 15.74 -6.23 -7.97
C VAL A 40 15.28 -7.07 -9.16
N LEU A 41 14.16 -7.76 -9.04
CA LEU A 41 13.59 -8.59 -10.11
C LEU A 41 13.22 -7.77 -11.34
N SER A 42 12.69 -6.55 -11.16
CA SER A 42 12.41 -5.63 -12.26
C SER A 42 13.69 -5.22 -13.00
N GLY A 43 14.79 -5.00 -12.26
CA GLY A 43 16.12 -4.79 -12.85
C GLY A 43 16.61 -5.98 -13.66
N TRP A 44 16.32 -7.21 -13.22
CA TRP A 44 16.66 -8.43 -13.95
C TRP A 44 15.87 -8.55 -15.27
N VAL A 45 14.58 -8.21 -15.26
CA VAL A 45 13.77 -8.16 -16.50
C VAL A 45 14.36 -7.15 -17.48
N LEU A 46 14.73 -5.96 -17.01
CA LEU A 46 15.36 -4.95 -17.84
C LEU A 46 16.68 -5.46 -18.45
N GLY A 47 17.55 -6.08 -17.66
CA GLY A 47 18.79 -6.67 -18.12
C GLY A 47 18.57 -7.79 -19.15
N ALA A 48 17.59 -8.65 -18.92
CA ALA A 48 17.22 -9.72 -19.85
C ALA A 48 16.73 -9.17 -21.20
N LEU A 49 15.88 -8.14 -21.19
CA LEU A 49 15.39 -7.47 -22.39
C LEU A 49 16.53 -6.79 -23.14
N PHE A 50 17.45 -6.16 -22.44
CA PHE A 50 18.64 -5.55 -23.06
C PHE A 50 19.51 -6.59 -23.77
N VAL A 51 19.85 -7.70 -23.10
CA VAL A 51 20.63 -8.78 -23.71
C VAL A 51 19.93 -9.37 -24.92
N THR A 52 18.63 -9.63 -24.81
CA THR A 52 17.82 -10.18 -25.91
C THR A 52 17.75 -9.20 -27.08
N GLY A 53 17.58 -7.89 -26.83
CA GLY A 53 17.55 -6.85 -27.85
C GLY A 53 18.88 -6.72 -28.60
N ILE A 54 20.00 -6.70 -27.89
CA ILE A 54 21.34 -6.67 -28.51
C ILE A 54 21.58 -7.95 -29.32
N SER A 55 21.20 -9.11 -28.80
CA SER A 55 21.33 -10.38 -29.51
C SER A 55 20.50 -10.39 -30.81
N ALA A 56 19.27 -9.88 -30.77
CA ALA A 56 18.44 -9.71 -31.95
C ALA A 56 19.10 -8.79 -33.00
N TRP A 57 19.69 -7.69 -32.57
CA TRP A 57 20.40 -6.77 -33.47
C TRP A 57 21.60 -7.44 -34.13
N PHE A 58 22.40 -8.24 -33.39
CA PHE A 58 23.51 -9.02 -34.00
C PHE A 58 23.02 -10.04 -35.02
N LEU A 59 21.90 -10.73 -34.75
CA LEU A 59 21.29 -11.66 -35.70
C LEU A 59 20.81 -10.97 -36.98
N LEU A 60 20.14 -9.84 -36.86
CA LEU A 60 19.70 -9.04 -38.01
C LEU A 60 20.87 -8.56 -38.88
N ARG A 61 21.99 -8.23 -38.21
CA ARG A 61 23.23 -7.82 -38.91
C ARG A 61 24.09 -8.99 -39.37
N ARG A 62 23.68 -10.24 -39.11
CA ARG A 62 24.43 -11.47 -39.43
C ARG A 62 25.87 -11.46 -38.87
N ARG A 63 26.06 -10.88 -37.69
CA ARG A 63 27.34 -10.82 -36.96
C ARG A 63 27.32 -11.71 -35.76
N ASN A 64 28.41 -12.49 -35.56
CA ASN A 64 28.57 -13.36 -34.37
C ASN A 64 27.29 -14.15 -34.04
N THR A 65 26.68 -14.77 -35.04
CA THR A 65 25.35 -15.40 -34.96
C THR A 65 25.27 -16.49 -33.86
N ASP A 66 26.32 -17.30 -33.70
CA ASP A 66 26.33 -18.36 -32.69
C ASP A 66 26.33 -17.78 -31.28
N PHE A 67 27.11 -16.73 -31.04
CA PHE A 67 27.10 -16.00 -29.77
C PHE A 67 25.73 -15.36 -29.53
N ALA A 68 25.19 -14.69 -30.53
CA ALA A 68 23.90 -14.01 -30.43
C ALA A 68 22.75 -14.99 -30.13
N VAL A 69 22.72 -16.18 -30.76
CA VAL A 69 21.71 -17.21 -30.48
C VAL A 69 21.82 -17.72 -29.05
N ARG A 70 23.03 -17.99 -28.56
CA ARG A 70 23.25 -18.46 -27.19
C ARG A 70 22.84 -17.39 -26.16
N SER A 71 23.27 -16.15 -26.37
CA SER A 71 22.92 -15.02 -25.49
C SER A 71 21.42 -14.77 -25.47
N MET A 72 20.75 -14.83 -26.65
CA MET A 72 19.30 -14.68 -26.74
C MET A 72 18.57 -15.78 -25.97
N LYS A 73 18.98 -17.04 -26.11
CA LYS A 73 18.36 -18.15 -25.33
C LYS A 73 18.46 -17.90 -23.83
N VAL A 74 19.66 -17.57 -23.34
CA VAL A 74 19.87 -17.30 -21.92
C VAL A 74 19.05 -16.09 -21.47
N GLY A 75 19.11 -14.97 -22.19
CA GLY A 75 18.38 -13.76 -21.87
C GLY A 75 16.86 -13.97 -21.87
N THR A 76 16.33 -14.73 -22.85
CA THR A 76 14.89 -15.00 -22.92
C THR A 76 14.42 -15.87 -21.75
N VAL A 77 15.10 -16.99 -21.48
CA VAL A 77 14.72 -17.89 -20.37
C VAL A 77 14.80 -17.16 -19.03
N PHE A 78 15.92 -16.46 -18.79
CA PHE A 78 16.09 -15.66 -17.57
C PHE A 78 15.02 -14.56 -17.46
N GLY A 79 14.73 -13.86 -18.56
CA GLY A 79 13.71 -12.81 -18.59
C GLY A 79 12.30 -13.33 -18.31
N VAL A 80 11.93 -14.51 -18.85
CA VAL A 80 10.63 -15.13 -18.54
C VAL A 80 10.53 -15.47 -17.06
N VAL A 81 11.54 -16.11 -16.48
CA VAL A 81 11.55 -16.45 -15.05
C VAL A 81 11.47 -15.18 -14.19
N ALA A 82 12.29 -14.19 -14.49
CA ALA A 82 12.26 -12.90 -13.78
C ALA A 82 10.90 -12.21 -13.88
N SER A 83 10.26 -12.24 -15.05
CA SER A 83 8.93 -11.65 -15.26
C SER A 83 7.85 -12.34 -14.42
N LEU A 84 7.85 -13.67 -14.33
CA LEU A 84 6.93 -14.41 -13.47
C LEU A 84 7.10 -14.04 -11.99
N LEU A 85 8.33 -13.88 -11.54
CA LEU A 85 8.63 -13.44 -10.17
C LEU A 85 8.23 -11.98 -9.92
N VAL A 86 8.38 -11.10 -10.91
CA VAL A 86 7.90 -9.70 -10.84
C VAL A 86 6.37 -9.66 -10.72
N ILE A 87 5.65 -10.50 -11.48
CA ILE A 87 4.19 -10.60 -11.39
C ILE A 87 3.78 -11.04 -9.97
N ALA A 88 4.41 -12.07 -9.42
CA ALA A 88 4.11 -12.57 -8.08
C ALA A 88 4.37 -11.50 -6.99
N THR A 89 5.54 -10.83 -7.04
CA THR A 89 5.86 -9.77 -6.07
C THR A 89 5.02 -8.50 -6.28
N GLY A 90 4.58 -8.23 -7.52
CA GLY A 90 3.64 -7.15 -7.84
C GLY A 90 2.26 -7.39 -7.23
N HIS A 91 1.72 -8.61 -7.35
CA HIS A 91 0.48 -9.01 -6.70
C HIS A 91 0.57 -8.85 -5.17
N MET A 92 1.65 -9.31 -4.55
CA MET A 92 1.91 -9.12 -3.12
C MET A 92 1.96 -7.62 -2.73
N SER A 93 2.50 -6.77 -3.61
CA SER A 93 2.52 -5.31 -3.38
C SER A 93 1.12 -4.71 -3.39
N ALA A 94 0.26 -5.12 -4.33
CA ALA A 94 -1.13 -4.66 -4.41
C ALA A 94 -1.92 -5.11 -3.17
N TYR A 95 -1.78 -6.37 -2.78
CA TYR A 95 -2.36 -6.93 -1.56
C TYR A 95 -1.98 -6.11 -0.31
N ASN A 96 -0.67 -5.83 -0.13
CA ASN A 96 -0.20 -5.04 1.00
C ASN A 96 -0.77 -3.60 1.00
N VAL A 97 -0.91 -2.98 -0.16
CA VAL A 97 -1.49 -1.62 -0.25
C VAL A 97 -2.99 -1.66 0.06
N ALA A 98 -3.72 -2.65 -0.44
CA ALA A 98 -5.15 -2.80 -0.18
C ALA A 98 -5.45 -2.93 1.33
N HIS A 99 -4.65 -3.73 2.05
CA HIS A 99 -4.87 -4.00 3.47
C HIS A 99 -4.33 -2.91 4.41
N HIS A 100 -3.21 -2.27 4.09
CA HIS A 100 -2.58 -1.31 4.99
C HIS A 100 -2.83 0.15 4.61
N GLN A 101 -3.19 0.43 3.37
CA GLN A 101 -3.38 1.79 2.86
C GLN A 101 -4.55 1.88 1.85
N PRO A 102 -5.78 1.52 2.24
CA PRO A 102 -6.92 1.46 1.33
C PRO A 102 -7.20 2.81 0.66
N MET A 103 -7.08 3.93 1.37
CA MET A 103 -7.25 5.27 0.79
C MET A 103 -6.23 5.54 -0.33
N LYS A 104 -5.00 5.06 -0.17
CA LYS A 104 -3.98 5.19 -1.21
C LYS A 104 -4.32 4.35 -2.44
N LEU A 105 -4.80 3.12 -2.26
CA LEU A 105 -5.27 2.29 -3.36
C LEU A 105 -6.40 2.98 -4.11
N ALA A 106 -7.44 3.41 -3.40
CA ALA A 106 -8.59 4.09 -3.98
C ALA A 106 -8.18 5.37 -4.74
N ALA A 107 -7.24 6.15 -4.20
CA ALA A 107 -6.74 7.36 -4.86
C ALA A 107 -5.90 7.06 -6.12
N MET A 108 -5.07 6.01 -6.10
CA MET A 108 -4.24 5.61 -7.25
C MET A 108 -5.09 5.10 -8.42
N GLU A 109 -6.17 4.38 -8.11
CA GLU A 109 -7.07 3.77 -9.10
C GLU A 109 -8.24 4.70 -9.49
N ALA A 110 -8.28 5.93 -8.98
CA ALA A 110 -9.41 6.87 -9.13
C ALA A 110 -10.75 6.22 -8.74
N HIS A 111 -10.73 5.36 -7.73
CA HIS A 111 -11.85 4.56 -7.26
C HIS A 111 -12.61 5.34 -6.18
N TYR A 112 -13.71 5.98 -6.55
CA TYR A 112 -14.46 6.86 -5.65
C TYR A 112 -15.57 6.16 -4.88
N GLU A 113 -16.22 5.18 -5.47
CA GLU A 113 -17.34 4.43 -4.87
C GLU A 113 -16.98 2.94 -4.85
N GLY A 114 -17.10 2.29 -3.68
CA GLY A 114 -16.78 0.90 -3.50
C GLY A 114 -17.88 -0.02 -4.03
N TYR A 115 -17.47 -1.14 -4.60
CA TYR A 115 -18.36 -2.23 -5.03
C TYR A 115 -17.58 -3.55 -5.10
N GLU A 116 -18.30 -4.64 -5.29
CA GLU A 116 -17.73 -5.97 -5.46
C GLU A 116 -17.27 -6.19 -6.90
N GLY A 117 -16.14 -6.87 -7.07
CA GLY A 117 -15.62 -7.20 -8.39
C GLY A 117 -15.13 -5.98 -9.19
N VAL A 118 -14.39 -5.10 -8.53
CA VAL A 118 -13.88 -3.85 -9.12
C VAL A 118 -12.89 -4.13 -10.25
N GLU A 119 -13.06 -3.42 -11.35
CA GLU A 119 -12.17 -3.45 -12.50
C GLU A 119 -10.87 -2.69 -12.24
N LEU A 120 -9.78 -3.13 -12.86
CA LEU A 120 -8.52 -2.41 -12.91
C LEU A 120 -8.47 -1.56 -14.18
N ILE A 121 -8.32 -0.25 -14.06
CA ILE A 121 -8.20 0.66 -15.20
C ILE A 121 -6.77 0.63 -15.72
N GLY A 122 -6.56 0.00 -16.87
CA GLY A 122 -5.24 -0.04 -17.51
C GLY A 122 -4.87 1.27 -18.21
N VAL A 123 -5.84 1.89 -18.87
CA VAL A 123 -5.71 3.20 -19.52
C VAL A 123 -7.02 3.96 -19.35
N GLY A 124 -6.95 5.22 -18.99
CA GLY A 124 -8.13 6.07 -18.84
C GLY A 124 -7.78 7.55 -18.96
N ILE A 125 -8.76 8.35 -19.32
CA ILE A 125 -8.64 9.81 -19.38
C ILE A 125 -9.29 10.36 -18.11
N ILE A 126 -8.52 11.06 -17.29
CA ILE A 126 -9.02 11.73 -16.08
C ILE A 126 -9.98 12.84 -16.49
N ASN A 127 -11.15 12.85 -15.87
CA ASN A 127 -12.17 13.89 -16.12
C ASN A 127 -11.79 15.18 -15.39
N PRO A 128 -11.46 16.28 -16.09
CA PRO A 128 -11.08 17.54 -15.46
C PRO A 128 -12.24 18.25 -14.75
N GLN A 129 -13.48 17.79 -14.96
CA GLN A 129 -14.67 18.32 -14.26
C GLN A 129 -14.83 17.72 -12.85
N LYS A 130 -14.18 16.60 -12.55
CA LYS A 130 -14.15 16.00 -11.20
C LYS A 130 -13.34 16.90 -10.28
N LYS A 131 -14.00 17.56 -9.31
CA LYS A 131 -13.36 18.51 -8.39
C LYS A 131 -13.45 18.10 -6.93
N SER A 132 -14.44 17.29 -6.59
CA SER A 132 -14.67 16.80 -5.23
C SER A 132 -14.99 15.31 -5.25
N TRP A 133 -14.82 14.65 -4.11
CA TRP A 133 -15.15 13.22 -3.96
C TRP A 133 -16.66 12.97 -4.01
N ASP A 134 -17.49 13.98 -3.70
CA ASP A 134 -18.95 13.92 -3.58
C ASP A 134 -19.71 14.62 -4.72
N ASP A 135 -19.04 15.11 -5.77
CA ASP A 135 -19.65 15.90 -6.84
C ASP A 135 -20.47 15.09 -7.86
N GLY A 136 -20.56 13.77 -7.71
CA GLY A 136 -21.30 12.88 -8.61
C GLY A 136 -20.73 12.77 -10.03
N VAL A 137 -19.62 13.46 -10.33
CA VAL A 137 -18.96 13.43 -11.63
C VAL A 137 -18.12 12.16 -11.77
N GLN A 138 -18.21 11.48 -12.91
CA GLN A 138 -17.37 10.31 -13.19
C GLN A 138 -15.89 10.69 -13.23
N PRO A 139 -15.00 10.00 -12.48
CA PRO A 139 -13.59 10.37 -12.37
C PRO A 139 -12.78 10.08 -13.63
N VAL A 140 -13.16 9.04 -14.37
CA VAL A 140 -12.44 8.59 -15.57
C VAL A 140 -13.43 8.41 -16.72
N VAL A 141 -13.08 8.96 -17.87
CA VAL A 141 -13.84 8.84 -19.12
C VAL A 141 -12.98 8.13 -20.17
N GLY A 142 -13.60 7.36 -21.07
CA GLY A 142 -12.88 6.68 -22.14
C GLY A 142 -11.82 5.72 -21.62
N ARG A 143 -12.23 4.73 -20.81
CA ARG A 143 -11.32 3.79 -20.14
C ARG A 143 -11.24 2.44 -20.85
N ILE A 144 -10.06 1.83 -20.79
CA ILE A 144 -9.81 0.41 -21.06
C ILE A 144 -9.51 -0.24 -19.71
N ALA A 145 -10.36 -1.16 -19.28
CA ALA A 145 -10.28 -1.76 -17.96
C ALA A 145 -10.34 -3.29 -18.04
N PHE A 146 -9.71 -3.93 -17.07
CA PHE A 146 -9.74 -5.39 -16.88
C PHE A 146 -10.77 -5.72 -15.80
N PRO A 147 -11.88 -6.41 -16.15
CA PRO A 147 -12.95 -6.69 -15.20
C PRO A 147 -12.44 -7.47 -13.98
N LYS A 148 -12.91 -7.11 -12.79
CA LYS A 148 -12.64 -7.79 -11.52
C LYS A 148 -11.16 -7.86 -11.09
N MET A 149 -10.26 -7.28 -11.87
CA MET A 149 -8.82 -7.44 -11.64
C MET A 149 -8.33 -6.67 -10.42
N LEU A 150 -8.93 -5.51 -10.07
CA LEU A 150 -8.55 -4.76 -8.88
C LEU A 150 -8.92 -5.52 -7.59
N SER A 151 -10.13 -6.10 -7.54
CA SER A 151 -10.54 -6.99 -6.44
C SER A 151 -9.60 -8.18 -6.28
N PHE A 152 -9.24 -8.84 -7.38
CA PHE A 152 -8.29 -9.96 -7.36
C PHE A 152 -6.89 -9.53 -6.88
N LEU A 153 -6.36 -8.42 -7.38
CA LEU A 153 -5.03 -7.94 -7.00
C LEU A 153 -4.95 -7.49 -5.55
N GLY A 154 -6.01 -6.85 -5.04
CA GLY A 154 -6.06 -6.35 -3.67
C GLY A 154 -6.36 -7.41 -2.62
N PHE A 155 -7.21 -8.40 -2.95
CA PHE A 155 -7.77 -9.32 -1.97
C PHE A 155 -7.67 -10.80 -2.35
N SER A 156 -7.06 -11.13 -3.49
CA SER A 156 -6.97 -12.49 -4.05
C SER A 156 -8.34 -13.15 -4.29
N ASP A 157 -9.40 -12.33 -4.42
CA ASP A 157 -10.75 -12.74 -4.71
C ASP A 157 -11.35 -11.82 -5.80
N PHE A 158 -11.91 -12.40 -6.87
CA PHE A 158 -12.50 -11.65 -7.98
C PHE A 158 -13.81 -10.92 -7.62
N ASN A 159 -14.45 -11.29 -6.53
CA ASN A 159 -15.70 -10.68 -6.08
C ASN A 159 -15.52 -9.89 -4.77
N ALA A 160 -14.30 -9.75 -4.26
CA ALA A 160 -14.06 -8.96 -3.06
C ALA A 160 -14.56 -7.51 -3.23
N PHE A 161 -15.17 -6.98 -2.18
CA PHE A 161 -15.50 -5.57 -2.08
C PHE A 161 -14.21 -4.75 -1.94
N VAL A 162 -14.06 -3.73 -2.77
CA VAL A 162 -12.95 -2.78 -2.66
C VAL A 162 -13.53 -1.42 -2.27
N PRO A 163 -13.20 -0.86 -1.11
CA PRO A 163 -13.72 0.42 -0.68
C PRO A 163 -13.19 1.55 -1.56
N GLY A 164 -14.09 2.44 -1.99
CA GLY A 164 -13.75 3.68 -2.66
C GLY A 164 -13.42 4.81 -1.68
N ILE A 165 -13.04 5.96 -2.21
CA ILE A 165 -12.72 7.15 -1.41
C ILE A 165 -13.91 7.54 -0.53
N ARG A 166 -15.15 7.49 -1.06
CA ARG A 166 -16.36 7.83 -0.32
C ARG A 166 -16.56 6.88 0.86
N ASP A 167 -16.49 5.57 0.63
CA ASP A 167 -16.69 4.57 1.68
C ASP A 167 -15.67 4.71 2.81
N ILE A 168 -14.41 5.03 2.47
CA ILE A 168 -13.34 5.21 3.47
C ILE A 168 -13.57 6.48 4.30
N ILE A 169 -14.17 7.53 3.70
CA ILE A 169 -14.51 8.78 4.41
C ILE A 169 -15.74 8.59 5.29
N GLU A 170 -16.81 8.00 4.74
CA GLU A 170 -18.07 7.81 5.44
C GLU A 170 -18.04 6.64 6.44
N GLY A 171 -17.18 5.65 6.22
CA GLY A 171 -17.11 4.44 7.04
C GLY A 171 -18.28 3.48 6.79
N GLY A 172 -18.50 2.55 7.72
CA GLY A 172 -19.67 1.67 7.70
C GLY A 172 -19.57 0.42 6.81
N TYR A 173 -18.48 0.24 6.07
CA TYR A 173 -18.23 -1.00 5.32
C TYR A 173 -17.49 -2.03 6.20
N GLU A 174 -17.61 -3.31 5.83
CA GLU A 174 -16.97 -4.41 6.55
C GLU A 174 -15.49 -4.54 6.14
N LEU A 175 -14.62 -4.59 7.15
CA LEU A 175 -13.19 -4.83 6.99
C LEU A 175 -12.92 -6.34 6.85
N PRO A 176 -11.76 -6.76 6.31
CA PRO A 176 -11.41 -8.18 6.16
C PRO A 176 -11.37 -8.99 7.46
N ASP A 177 -11.26 -8.32 8.61
CA ASP A 177 -11.31 -8.92 9.96
C ASP A 177 -12.72 -9.03 10.54
N GLY A 178 -13.76 -8.59 9.79
CA GLY A 178 -15.16 -8.59 10.19
C GLY A 178 -15.57 -7.38 11.05
N GLU A 179 -14.67 -6.44 11.30
CA GLU A 179 -15.02 -5.20 11.97
C GLU A 179 -15.64 -4.19 10.99
N THR A 180 -16.44 -3.27 11.52
CA THR A 180 -16.99 -2.16 10.72
C THR A 180 -15.99 -1.02 10.66
N ALA A 181 -15.69 -0.54 9.47
CA ALA A 181 -14.78 0.58 9.25
C ALA A 181 -15.32 1.87 9.87
N LEU A 182 -14.49 2.55 10.66
CA LEU A 182 -14.82 3.84 11.23
C LEU A 182 -14.80 4.93 10.16
N SER A 183 -15.73 5.87 10.24
CA SER A 183 -15.71 7.10 9.45
C SER A 183 -14.47 7.95 9.72
N PHE A 184 -14.16 8.85 8.81
CA PHE A 184 -13.04 9.78 8.99
C PHE A 184 -13.28 10.71 10.20
N GLU A 185 -14.54 11.06 10.46
CA GLU A 185 -14.91 11.90 11.60
C GLU A 185 -14.75 11.19 12.93
N GLU A 186 -15.12 9.92 13.01
CA GLU A 186 -14.87 9.08 14.20
C GLU A 186 -13.36 8.88 14.45
N LYS A 187 -12.57 8.65 13.39
CA LYS A 187 -11.11 8.59 13.50
C LYS A 187 -10.52 9.90 14.04
N ARG A 188 -11.02 11.05 13.56
CA ARG A 188 -10.62 12.37 14.07
C ARG A 188 -11.01 12.57 15.53
N ALA A 189 -12.21 12.14 15.92
CA ALA A 189 -12.65 12.22 17.32
C ALA A 189 -11.73 11.42 18.24
N ARG A 190 -11.40 10.18 17.86
CA ARG A 190 -10.44 9.34 18.61
C ARG A 190 -9.03 9.93 18.60
N GLY A 191 -8.59 10.56 17.51
CA GLY A 191 -7.30 11.25 17.43
C GLY A 191 -7.22 12.41 18.42
N ARG A 192 -8.28 13.22 18.55
CA ARG A 192 -8.36 14.30 19.56
C ARG A 192 -8.30 13.76 20.98
N LEU A 193 -8.98 12.63 21.26
CA LEU A 193 -8.88 11.96 22.57
C LEU A 193 -7.44 11.49 22.87
N ALA A 194 -6.74 10.96 21.88
CA ALA A 194 -5.34 10.57 22.05
C ALA A 194 -4.41 11.76 22.34
N ILE A 195 -4.62 12.91 21.65
CA ILE A 195 -3.85 14.14 21.91
C ILE A 195 -4.14 14.67 23.31
N GLN A 196 -5.42 14.68 23.74
CA GLN A 196 -5.80 15.11 25.08
C GLN A 196 -5.21 14.18 26.15
N ALA A 197 -5.33 12.86 25.97
CA ALA A 197 -4.76 11.89 26.90
C ALA A 197 -3.24 12.03 27.07
N LEU A 198 -2.52 12.40 25.98
CA LEU A 198 -1.09 12.69 26.07
C LEU A 198 -0.80 13.94 26.90
N ALA A 199 -1.60 15.00 26.75
CA ALA A 199 -1.44 16.24 27.53
C ALA A 199 -1.72 15.97 29.03
N ASP A 200 -2.79 15.24 29.34
CA ASP A 200 -3.18 14.89 30.69
C ASP A 200 -2.16 13.95 31.34
N TYR A 201 -1.62 12.99 30.59
CA TYR A 201 -0.52 12.11 31.03
C TYR A 201 0.70 12.93 31.50
N ARG A 202 1.12 13.90 30.69
CA ARG A 202 2.28 14.74 31.04
C ARG A 202 2.03 15.57 32.28
N THR A 203 0.84 16.13 32.40
CA THR A 203 0.45 16.91 33.58
C THR A 203 0.45 16.03 34.84
N ALA A 204 -0.05 14.80 34.76
CA ALA A 204 -0.03 13.85 35.87
C ALA A 204 1.40 13.45 36.27
N VAL A 205 2.28 13.20 35.29
CA VAL A 205 3.70 12.89 35.56
C VAL A 205 4.40 14.08 36.23
N GLU A 206 4.18 15.30 35.77
CA GLU A 206 4.75 16.53 36.40
C GLU A 206 4.23 16.74 37.81
N ALA A 207 2.98 16.35 38.12
CA ALA A 207 2.38 16.42 39.42
C ALA A 207 2.81 15.29 40.36
N GLY A 208 3.48 14.24 39.87
CA GLY A 208 3.87 13.05 40.63
C GLY A 208 2.68 12.11 40.96
N ASP A 209 1.59 12.19 40.17
CA ASP A 209 0.41 11.35 40.33
C ASP A 209 0.51 10.12 39.42
N ASP A 210 1.13 9.06 39.96
CA ASP A 210 1.38 7.83 39.21
C ASP A 210 0.10 7.09 38.81
N GLU A 211 -0.99 7.21 39.60
CA GLU A 211 -2.27 6.56 39.31
C GLU A 211 -2.97 7.23 38.12
N ALA A 212 -3.06 8.55 38.14
CA ALA A 212 -3.60 9.31 37.02
C ALA A 212 -2.74 9.13 35.75
N ALA A 213 -1.42 9.15 35.86
CA ALA A 213 -0.51 8.89 34.75
C ALA A 213 -0.73 7.53 34.10
N ALA A 214 -0.92 6.46 34.90
CA ALA A 214 -1.22 5.13 34.38
C ALA A 214 -2.56 5.07 33.63
N LEU A 215 -3.60 5.75 34.13
CA LEU A 215 -4.91 5.84 33.50
C LEU A 215 -4.83 6.53 32.13
N TYR A 216 -4.21 7.71 32.05
CA TYR A 216 -4.08 8.47 30.81
C TYR A 216 -3.16 7.77 29.79
N LYS A 217 -2.15 7.05 30.25
CA LYS A 217 -1.29 6.23 29.39
C LYS A 217 -2.08 5.11 28.71
N GLU A 218 -3.00 4.46 29.42
CA GLU A 218 -3.86 3.43 28.87
C GLU A 218 -4.89 4.02 27.86
N GLU A 219 -5.45 5.18 28.16
CA GLU A 219 -6.36 5.89 27.24
C GLU A 219 -5.64 6.31 25.96
N LEU A 220 -4.43 6.85 26.10
CA LEU A 220 -3.57 7.16 24.95
C LEU A 220 -3.31 5.91 24.11
N ARG A 221 -2.98 4.78 24.73
CA ARG A 221 -2.70 3.53 24.05
C ARG A 221 -3.89 3.03 23.22
N ARG A 222 -5.12 3.12 23.76
CA ARG A 222 -6.35 2.72 23.06
C ARG A 222 -6.62 3.57 21.81
N ASN A 223 -6.29 4.85 21.85
CA ASN A 223 -6.60 5.79 20.77
C ASN A 223 -5.38 6.14 19.91
N TYR A 224 -4.19 5.64 20.24
CA TYR A 224 -2.94 6.02 19.58
C TYR A 224 -2.93 5.76 18.07
N ALA A 225 -3.56 4.68 17.60
CA ALA A 225 -3.67 4.37 16.17
C ALA A 225 -4.31 5.52 15.37
N TYR A 226 -5.09 6.38 16.02
CA TYR A 226 -5.78 7.52 15.43
C TYR A 226 -5.12 8.86 15.71
N PHE A 227 -3.99 8.89 16.43
CA PHE A 227 -3.30 10.12 16.84
C PHE A 227 -3.03 11.09 15.68
N GLY A 228 -2.67 10.58 14.50
CA GLY A 228 -2.41 11.39 13.32
C GLY A 228 -3.65 11.99 12.64
N TYR A 229 -4.86 11.69 13.11
CA TYR A 229 -6.12 12.26 12.59
C TYR A 229 -6.63 13.42 13.44
N GLY A 230 -6.11 13.63 14.64
CA GLY A 230 -6.55 14.64 15.59
C GLY A 230 -6.17 16.08 15.29
#